data_d769a70b1a1351869fb91a52b5d00d94
#
_entry.id   d769a70b1a1351869fb91a52b5d00d94
#
_cell.length_a   1.000
_cell.length_b   1.000
_cell.length_c   1.000
_cell.angle_alpha   90.00
_cell.angle_beta   90.00
_cell.angle_gamma   90.00
#
_symmetry.space_group_name_H-M   'P 1'
#
loop_
_entity.id
_entity.type
_entity.pdbx_description
1 polymer ?
#
loop_
_entity_poly.entity_id
_entity_poly.type
_entity_poly.pdbx_seq_one_letter_code
_entity_poly.pdbx_strand_id
1 'polypeptide(L)'
;PADGLLVACDVNEEWTKLAQQYFARAGVAGKIELHLRPALETLDALIAKGEAGSFDFAFVDADKESYGAYYERCLVLLRTGGLVAFDNALWGGDVAEPENHDTDTIAIRELNRRIADDPRVSISLVPIGDGLLLARKR
;
A
#
# COMPACT_ATOMS: atom_id res chain seq x y z
N PRO A 1 18.99 -0.69 -4.27
CA PRO A 1 19.87 -1.59 -5.03
C PRO A 1 20.00 -1.15 -6.48
N ALA A 2 21.06 -1.55 -7.17
CA ALA A 2 21.25 -1.20 -8.58
C ALA A 2 20.16 -1.83 -9.47
N ASP A 3 19.68 -2.98 -9.09
CA ASP A 3 18.65 -3.83 -9.72
C ASP A 3 17.24 -3.65 -9.15
N GLY A 4 17.05 -2.70 -8.24
CA GLY A 4 15.73 -2.45 -7.64
C GLY A 4 14.73 -1.92 -8.65
N LEU A 5 13.49 -2.41 -8.58
CA LEU A 5 12.34 -1.96 -9.38
C LEU A 5 11.25 -1.46 -8.44
N LEU A 6 10.63 -0.33 -8.80
CA LEU A 6 9.43 0.21 -8.16
C LEU A 6 8.25 0.10 -9.15
N VAL A 7 7.20 -0.58 -8.75
CA VAL A 7 5.91 -0.52 -9.44
C VAL A 7 5.07 0.55 -8.75
N ALA A 8 4.71 1.61 -9.46
CA ALA A 8 3.89 2.71 -8.96
C ALA A 8 2.52 2.69 -9.64
N CYS A 9 1.46 2.82 -8.86
CA CYS A 9 0.08 2.87 -9.35
C CYS A 9 -0.57 4.18 -8.94
N ASP A 10 -1.21 4.85 -9.87
CA ASP A 10 -2.00 6.06 -9.63
C ASP A 10 -3.08 6.17 -10.69
N VAL A 11 -4.15 6.90 -10.41
CA VAL A 11 -5.24 7.20 -11.34
C VAL A 11 -5.20 8.65 -11.83
N ASN A 12 -4.37 9.50 -11.25
CA ASN A 12 -4.29 10.91 -11.57
C ASN A 12 -3.22 11.19 -12.63
N GLU A 13 -3.66 11.54 -13.83
CA GLU A 13 -2.77 11.80 -14.97
C GLU A 13 -1.87 13.03 -14.76
N GLU A 14 -2.35 14.09 -14.11
CA GLU A 14 -1.57 15.31 -13.89
C GLU A 14 -0.44 15.06 -12.89
N TRP A 15 -0.75 14.38 -11.79
CA TRP A 15 0.23 14.06 -10.76
C TRP A 15 1.29 13.08 -11.29
N THR A 16 0.87 12.09 -12.06
CA THR A 16 1.80 11.13 -12.67
C THR A 16 2.71 11.76 -13.71
N LYS A 17 2.21 12.71 -14.52
CA LYS A 17 3.07 13.50 -15.44
C LYS A 17 4.12 14.31 -14.68
N LEU A 18 3.73 14.93 -13.57
CA LEU A 18 4.66 15.66 -12.72
C LEU A 18 5.70 14.70 -12.09
N ALA A 19 5.25 13.58 -11.54
CA ALA A 19 6.13 12.57 -10.97
C ALA A 19 7.19 12.07 -11.97
N GLN A 20 6.79 11.76 -13.21
CA GLN A 20 7.70 11.32 -14.28
C GLN A 20 8.81 12.33 -14.57
N GLN A 21 8.52 13.64 -14.55
CA GLN A 21 9.55 14.68 -14.72
C GLN A 21 10.60 14.62 -13.60
N TYR A 22 10.18 14.41 -12.37
CA TYR A 22 11.08 14.28 -11.23
C TYR A 22 11.85 12.96 -11.23
N PHE A 23 11.22 11.86 -11.66
CA PHE A 23 11.93 10.57 -11.85
C PHE A 23 13.07 10.70 -12.87
N ALA A 24 12.81 11.39 -13.98
CA ALA A 24 13.82 11.66 -14.98
C ALA A 24 14.96 12.55 -14.44
N ARG A 25 14.62 13.65 -13.74
CA ARG A 25 15.60 14.57 -13.13
C ARG A 25 16.46 13.88 -12.06
N ALA A 26 15.89 12.95 -11.30
CA ALA A 26 16.59 12.17 -10.31
C ALA A 26 17.40 11.01 -10.90
N GLY A 27 17.30 10.75 -12.20
CA GLY A 27 17.99 9.65 -12.88
C GLY A 27 17.47 8.25 -12.49
N VAL A 28 16.23 8.15 -11.99
CA VAL A 28 15.64 6.88 -11.53
C VAL A 28 14.50 6.37 -12.41
N ALA A 29 14.15 7.08 -13.48
CA ALA A 29 13.03 6.73 -14.35
C ALA A 29 13.10 5.29 -14.89
N GLY A 30 14.29 4.77 -15.17
CA GLY A 30 14.46 3.38 -15.64
C GLY A 30 14.22 2.30 -14.56
N LYS A 31 13.98 2.72 -13.31
CA LYS A 31 13.68 1.82 -12.18
C LYS A 31 12.22 1.88 -11.74
N ILE A 32 11.40 2.70 -12.40
CA ILE A 32 10.01 2.94 -12.01
C ILE A 32 9.09 2.54 -13.15
N GLU A 33 8.27 1.53 -12.90
CA GLU A 33 7.19 1.12 -13.78
C GLU A 33 5.89 1.76 -13.28
N LEU A 34 5.44 2.81 -13.98
CA LEU A 34 4.25 3.58 -13.60
C LEU A 34 3.02 3.07 -14.35
N HIS A 35 1.99 2.69 -13.61
CA HIS A 35 0.70 2.28 -14.13
C HIS A 35 -0.36 3.34 -13.81
N LEU A 36 -0.87 4.01 -14.85
CA LEU A 36 -1.96 5.00 -14.75
C LEU A 36 -3.31 4.25 -14.89
N ARG A 37 -3.75 3.63 -13.81
CA ARG A 37 -5.03 2.87 -13.70
C ARG A 37 -5.28 2.48 -12.25
N PRO A 38 -6.50 2.00 -11.90
CA PRO A 38 -6.79 1.47 -10.58
C PRO A 38 -5.74 0.45 -10.13
N ALA A 39 -5.18 0.64 -8.92
CA ALA A 39 -4.08 -0.18 -8.43
C ALA A 39 -4.47 -1.67 -8.33
N LEU A 40 -5.71 -1.99 -7.99
CA LEU A 40 -6.20 -3.38 -7.93
C LEU A 40 -6.01 -4.12 -9.27
N GLU A 41 -6.24 -3.46 -10.40
CA GLU A 41 -6.04 -4.05 -11.73
C GLU A 41 -4.56 -4.39 -11.97
N THR A 42 -3.66 -3.50 -11.53
CA THR A 42 -2.21 -3.72 -11.64
C THR A 42 -1.77 -4.88 -10.74
N LEU A 43 -2.22 -4.89 -9.49
CA LEU A 43 -1.88 -5.95 -8.53
C LEU A 43 -2.39 -7.32 -9.01
N ASP A 44 -3.63 -7.38 -9.51
CA ASP A 44 -4.21 -8.61 -10.08
C ASP A 44 -3.44 -9.08 -11.32
N ALA A 45 -3.01 -8.16 -12.18
CA ALA A 45 -2.18 -8.49 -13.34
C ALA A 45 -0.79 -9.03 -12.95
N LEU A 46 -0.16 -8.48 -11.91
CA LEU A 46 1.10 -8.99 -11.38
C LEU A 46 0.95 -10.41 -10.81
N ILE A 47 -0.12 -10.66 -10.06
CA ILE A 47 -0.44 -12.00 -9.54
C ILE A 47 -0.65 -12.98 -10.70
N ALA A 48 -1.41 -12.59 -11.71
CA ALA A 48 -1.67 -13.43 -12.89
C ALA A 48 -0.41 -13.73 -13.73
N LYS A 49 0.60 -12.84 -13.69
CA LYS A 49 1.91 -13.04 -14.31
C LYS A 49 2.82 -13.98 -13.50
N GLY A 50 2.43 -14.40 -12.31
CA GLY A 50 3.22 -15.30 -11.47
C GLY A 50 4.18 -14.57 -10.53
N GLU A 51 4.01 -13.28 -10.28
CA GLU A 51 4.86 -12.47 -9.40
C GLU A 51 4.56 -12.67 -7.90
N ALA A 52 3.84 -13.72 -7.54
CA ALA A 52 3.57 -14.05 -6.15
C ALA A 52 4.88 -14.29 -5.38
N GLY A 53 5.06 -13.63 -4.25
CA GLY A 53 6.24 -13.75 -3.41
C GLY A 53 7.51 -13.09 -3.96
N SER A 54 7.41 -12.21 -4.96
CA SER A 54 8.57 -11.55 -5.59
C SER A 54 8.89 -10.15 -5.04
N PHE A 55 7.96 -9.51 -4.34
CA PHE A 55 8.12 -8.17 -3.80
C PHE A 55 8.66 -8.16 -2.37
N ASP A 56 9.53 -7.20 -2.06
CA ASP A 56 10.09 -6.98 -0.73
C ASP A 56 9.23 -6.05 0.13
N PHE A 57 8.63 -5.04 -0.50
CA PHE A 57 7.94 -3.96 0.19
C PHE A 57 6.75 -3.46 -0.62
N ALA A 58 5.67 -3.11 0.07
CA ALA A 58 4.53 -2.38 -0.47
C ALA A 58 4.19 -1.20 0.43
N PHE A 59 3.90 -0.04 -0.17
CA PHE A 59 3.39 1.13 0.52
C PHE A 59 2.02 1.47 -0.04
N VAL A 60 1.03 1.61 0.82
CA VAL A 60 -0.36 1.85 0.45
C VAL A 60 -0.82 3.17 1.07
N ASP A 61 -1.03 4.16 0.20
CA ASP A 61 -1.61 5.46 0.51
C ASP A 61 -2.58 5.85 -0.62
N ALA A 62 -3.69 5.12 -0.70
CA ALA A 62 -4.69 5.23 -1.76
C ALA A 62 -6.09 5.45 -1.16
N ASP A 63 -7.14 5.18 -1.93
CA ASP A 63 -8.53 5.20 -1.48
C ASP A 63 -8.73 4.20 -0.32
N LYS A 64 -9.30 4.69 0.78
CA LYS A 64 -9.35 3.94 2.04
C LYS A 64 -10.32 2.76 1.97
N GLU A 65 -11.40 2.90 1.21
CA GLU A 65 -12.38 1.82 1.00
C GLU A 65 -11.76 0.54 0.41
N SER A 66 -10.72 0.69 -0.41
CA SER A 66 -10.03 -0.45 -1.04
C SER A 66 -8.88 -1.04 -0.20
N TYR A 67 -8.57 -0.49 0.98
CA TYR A 67 -7.42 -0.92 1.80
C TYR A 67 -7.43 -2.42 2.11
N GLY A 68 -8.59 -3.00 2.42
CA GLY A 68 -8.71 -4.44 2.65
C GLY A 68 -8.37 -5.28 1.42
N ALA A 69 -8.74 -4.78 0.23
CA ALA A 69 -8.45 -5.45 -1.04
C ALA A 69 -6.97 -5.32 -1.42
N TYR A 70 -6.35 -4.15 -1.18
CA TYR A 70 -4.91 -3.96 -1.33
C TYR A 70 -4.11 -4.87 -0.41
N TYR A 71 -4.53 -5.00 0.85
CA TYR A 71 -3.88 -5.86 1.83
C TYR A 71 -3.75 -7.30 1.34
N GLU A 72 -4.83 -7.92 0.88
CA GLU A 72 -4.81 -9.30 0.41
C GLU A 72 -3.87 -9.49 -0.79
N ARG A 73 -3.89 -8.59 -1.75
CA ARG A 73 -3.03 -8.67 -2.92
C ARG A 73 -1.57 -8.44 -2.59
N CYS A 74 -1.29 -7.47 -1.71
CA CYS A 74 0.06 -7.24 -1.21
C CYS A 74 0.59 -8.48 -0.48
N LEU A 75 -0.23 -9.16 0.33
CA LEU A 75 0.20 -10.40 0.98
C LEU A 75 0.52 -11.52 -0.02
N VAL A 76 -0.18 -11.60 -1.16
CA VAL A 76 0.17 -12.57 -2.21
C VAL A 76 1.50 -12.21 -2.85
N LEU A 77 1.69 -10.94 -3.21
CA LEU A 77 2.86 -10.44 -3.95
C LEU A 77 4.13 -10.40 -3.09
N LEU A 78 4.01 -10.09 -1.80
CA LEU A 78 5.15 -10.03 -0.89
C LEU A 78 5.74 -11.42 -0.63
N ARG A 79 7.08 -11.49 -0.60
CA ARG A 79 7.78 -12.69 -0.11
C ARG A 79 7.60 -12.86 1.41
N THR A 80 7.91 -14.02 1.93
CA THR A 80 8.06 -14.22 3.38
C THR A 80 9.12 -13.25 3.91
N GLY A 81 8.80 -12.55 5.00
CA GLY A 81 9.62 -11.48 5.56
C GLY A 81 9.44 -10.13 4.87
N GLY A 82 8.69 -10.04 3.77
CA GLY A 82 8.31 -8.79 3.11
C GLY A 82 7.35 -7.96 3.96
N LEU A 83 7.31 -6.66 3.72
CA LEU A 83 6.59 -5.69 4.55
C LEU A 83 5.56 -4.94 3.71
N VAL A 84 4.33 -4.83 4.19
CA VAL A 84 3.38 -3.82 3.72
C VAL A 84 3.19 -2.74 4.77
N ALA A 85 3.18 -1.48 4.33
CA ALA A 85 2.92 -0.30 5.14
C ALA A 85 1.65 0.40 4.64
N PHE A 86 0.73 0.70 5.57
CA PHE A 86 -0.49 1.46 5.30
C PHE A 86 -0.38 2.81 5.98
N ASP A 87 -0.54 3.88 5.21
CA ASP A 87 -0.58 5.23 5.75
C ASP A 87 -1.96 5.58 6.31
N ASN A 88 -1.99 6.60 7.16
CA ASN A 88 -3.18 7.16 7.80
C ASN A 88 -3.93 6.17 8.72
N ALA A 89 -3.22 5.24 9.35
CA ALA A 89 -3.84 4.22 10.21
C ALA A 89 -4.54 4.79 11.45
N LEU A 90 -4.20 6.02 11.87
CA LEU A 90 -4.84 6.74 12.98
C LEU A 90 -5.93 7.71 12.53
N TRP A 91 -5.88 8.18 11.27
CA TRP A 91 -6.89 9.05 10.64
C TRP A 91 -7.28 10.26 11.52
N GLY A 92 -6.28 11.05 11.92
CA GLY A 92 -6.47 12.20 12.81
C GLY A 92 -6.99 11.86 14.22
N GLY A 93 -7.10 10.58 14.56
CA GLY A 93 -7.71 10.08 15.79
C GLY A 93 -9.14 9.54 15.59
N ASP A 94 -9.76 9.77 14.45
CA ASP A 94 -11.16 9.40 14.17
C ASP A 94 -11.43 7.90 14.27
N VAL A 95 -10.40 7.06 14.07
CA VAL A 95 -10.53 5.60 14.28
C VAL A 95 -10.90 5.24 15.73
N ALA A 96 -10.61 6.11 16.71
CA ALA A 96 -10.92 5.92 18.12
C ALA A 96 -12.27 6.49 18.52
N GLU A 97 -12.95 7.25 17.63
CA GLU A 97 -14.24 7.88 17.93
C GLU A 97 -15.41 6.97 17.50
N PRO A 98 -16.11 6.27 18.45
CA PRO A 98 -17.11 5.27 18.08
C PRO A 98 -18.27 5.80 17.25
N GLU A 99 -18.60 7.08 17.42
CA GLU A 99 -19.71 7.75 16.73
C GLU A 99 -19.31 8.29 15.34
N ASN A 100 -18.04 8.21 14.96
CA ASN A 100 -17.63 8.56 13.61
C ASN A 100 -17.93 7.40 12.65
N HIS A 101 -18.84 7.64 11.72
CA HIS A 101 -19.32 6.66 10.73
C HIS A 101 -18.97 7.05 9.29
N ASP A 102 -17.98 7.93 9.09
CA ASP A 102 -17.46 8.22 7.76
C ASP A 102 -16.92 6.95 7.11
N THR A 103 -17.14 6.82 5.82
CA THR A 103 -16.76 5.63 5.03
C THR A 103 -15.29 5.30 5.17
N ASP A 104 -14.41 6.29 5.04
CA ASP A 104 -12.96 6.11 5.17
C ASP A 104 -12.57 5.70 6.59
N THR A 105 -13.17 6.33 7.60
CA THR A 105 -12.93 5.98 9.01
C THR A 105 -13.30 4.53 9.31
N ILE A 106 -14.45 4.08 8.80
CA ILE A 106 -14.91 2.70 8.94
C ILE A 106 -13.93 1.75 8.25
N ALA A 107 -13.53 2.05 7.02
CA ALA A 107 -12.63 1.21 6.23
C ALA A 107 -11.26 1.04 6.91
N ILE A 108 -10.67 2.12 7.43
CA ILE A 108 -9.39 2.09 8.15
C ILE A 108 -9.54 1.30 9.46
N ARG A 109 -10.62 1.52 10.21
CA ARG A 109 -10.90 0.80 11.46
C ARG A 109 -11.04 -0.71 11.22
N GLU A 110 -11.71 -1.10 10.14
CA GLU A 110 -11.87 -2.50 9.75
C GLU A 110 -10.53 -3.11 9.33
N LEU A 111 -9.72 -2.38 8.54
CA LEU A 111 -8.39 -2.82 8.16
C LEU A 111 -7.51 -3.03 9.41
N ASN A 112 -7.46 -2.05 10.31
CA ASN A 112 -6.63 -2.12 11.51
C ASN A 112 -6.97 -3.35 12.34
N ARG A 113 -8.26 -3.63 12.56
CA ARG A 113 -8.73 -4.82 13.28
C ARG A 113 -8.37 -6.10 12.55
N ARG A 114 -8.65 -6.16 11.24
CA ARG A 114 -8.35 -7.32 10.41
C ARG A 114 -6.87 -7.68 10.45
N ILE A 115 -5.98 -6.71 10.31
CA ILE A 115 -4.53 -6.95 10.33
C ILE A 115 -4.06 -7.34 11.74
N ALA A 116 -4.64 -6.76 12.80
CA ALA A 116 -4.30 -7.11 14.18
C ALA A 116 -4.58 -8.58 14.51
N ASP A 117 -5.65 -9.14 13.96
CA ASP A 117 -6.09 -10.52 14.18
C ASP A 117 -5.49 -11.52 13.16
N ASP A 118 -4.72 -11.07 12.17
CA ASP A 118 -4.24 -11.91 11.10
C ASP A 118 -2.96 -12.69 11.48
N PRO A 119 -3.01 -14.03 11.61
CA PRO A 119 -1.85 -14.83 11.97
C PRO A 119 -0.77 -14.87 10.88
N ARG A 120 -1.07 -14.43 9.66
CA ARG A 120 -0.12 -14.42 8.54
C ARG A 120 0.94 -13.32 8.67
N VAL A 121 0.75 -12.35 9.59
CA VAL A 121 1.64 -11.20 9.72
C VAL A 121 2.10 -10.97 11.16
N SER A 122 3.19 -10.23 11.30
CA SER A 122 3.61 -9.58 12.54
C SER A 122 3.43 -8.08 12.34
N ILE A 123 2.82 -7.39 13.30
CA ILE A 123 2.39 -6.00 13.14
C ILE A 123 3.14 -5.04 14.05
N SER A 124 3.22 -3.78 13.63
CA SER A 124 3.63 -2.64 14.44
C SER A 124 2.91 -1.39 13.96
N LEU A 125 2.35 -0.61 14.87
CA LEU A 125 1.84 0.73 14.58
C LEU A 125 2.88 1.75 15.00
N VAL A 126 3.32 2.58 14.04
CA VAL A 126 4.29 3.65 14.27
C VAL A 126 3.54 4.99 14.24
N PRO A 127 3.51 5.77 15.33
CA PRO A 127 2.77 7.03 15.41
C PRO A 127 3.58 8.18 14.77
N ILE A 128 3.91 8.05 13.49
CA ILE A 128 4.52 9.08 12.65
C ILE A 128 3.42 9.67 11.77
N GLY A 129 3.33 11.00 11.71
CA GLY A 129 2.28 11.66 10.94
C GLY A 129 0.90 11.20 11.41
N ASP A 130 0.10 10.69 10.50
CA ASP A 130 -1.24 10.18 10.77
C ASP A 130 -1.28 8.64 11.04
N GLY A 131 -0.17 8.11 11.49
CA GLY A 131 -0.03 6.70 11.85
C GLY A 131 0.32 5.80 10.68
N LEU A 132 1.42 5.06 10.80
CA LEU A 132 1.87 4.08 9.82
C LEU A 132 1.72 2.67 10.38
N LEU A 133 0.79 1.90 9.83
CA LEU A 133 0.60 0.49 10.20
C LEU A 133 1.51 -0.38 9.34
N LEU A 134 2.40 -1.09 9.99
CA LEU A 134 3.34 -2.01 9.38
C LEU A 134 2.88 -3.45 9.58
N ALA A 135 2.82 -4.25 8.52
CA ALA A 135 2.51 -5.66 8.57
C ALA A 135 3.57 -6.47 7.81
N ARG A 136 4.37 -7.24 8.55
CA ARG A 136 5.42 -8.10 7.99
C ARG A 136 4.88 -9.50 7.79
N LYS A 137 4.93 -9.99 6.56
CA LYS A 137 4.53 -11.37 6.20
C LYS A 137 5.43 -12.41 6.91
N ARG A 138 4.81 -13.39 7.55
CA ARG A 138 5.49 -14.51 8.22
C ARG A 138 5.91 -15.61 7.25
#